data_9cd6c75d3381f337c7abe497b36655fd
#
_entry.id   9cd6c75d3381f337c7abe497b36655fd
#
_cell.length_a   1.000
_cell.length_b   1.000
_cell.length_c   1.000
_cell.angle_alpha   90.00
_cell.angle_beta   90.00
_cell.angle_gamma   90.00
#
_symmetry.space_group_name_H-M   'P 1'
#
loop_
_entity.id
_entity.type
_entity.pdbx_description
1 polymer ?
#
loop_
_entity_poly.entity_id
_entity_poly.type
_entity_poly.pdbx_seq_one_letter_code
_entity_poly.pdbx_strand_id
1 'polypeptide(L)'
;MNLEPRLFCFWTGSNPMSSNRSNALSTLPNTNLKVIFINQDNLSSWILENAPLHPAYEYLTPIDRGDYLKCYFMHNHGGAYTDVKVIEDSWLTSYEELFNSEYLINGYKEISFIETARGRG
;
A
#
# COMPACT_ATOMS: atom_id res chain seq x y z
N MET A 1 -10.61 15.95 10.20
CA MET A 1 -11.04 15.11 9.11
C MET A 1 -10.95 13.64 9.53
N ASN A 2 -12.07 12.96 9.47
CA ASN A 2 -12.13 11.57 9.87
C ASN A 2 -11.86 10.66 8.68
N LEU A 3 -10.60 10.27 8.56
CA LEU A 3 -10.26 9.25 7.59
C LEU A 3 -10.37 7.89 8.26
N GLU A 4 -11.17 7.02 7.70
CA GLU A 4 -11.24 5.66 8.18
C GLU A 4 -9.86 5.01 8.05
N PRO A 5 -9.34 4.37 9.10
CA PRO A 5 -8.06 3.67 9.02
C PRO A 5 -8.11 2.58 7.96
N ARG A 6 -7.31 2.71 6.91
CA ARG A 6 -7.36 1.77 5.78
C ARG A 6 -5.97 1.42 5.30
N LEU A 7 -5.87 0.22 4.75
CA LEU A 7 -4.64 -0.38 4.27
C LEU A 7 -4.81 -0.78 2.81
N PHE A 8 -3.98 -0.22 1.94
CA PHE A 8 -3.96 -0.58 0.54
C PHE A 8 -2.95 -1.69 0.27
N CYS A 9 -3.35 -2.63 -0.57
CA CYS A 9 -2.48 -3.70 -1.05
C CYS A 9 -2.76 -3.91 -2.54
N PHE A 10 -1.73 -4.05 -3.35
CA PHE A 10 -1.88 -4.08 -4.81
C PHE A 10 -1.49 -5.43 -5.39
N TRP A 11 -2.27 -5.88 -6.37
CA TRP A 11 -1.94 -7.01 -7.23
C TRP A 11 -2.49 -6.71 -8.62
N THR A 12 -1.76 -5.91 -9.40
CA THR A 12 -2.24 -5.41 -10.68
C THR A 12 -1.68 -6.15 -11.88
N GLY A 13 -0.82 -7.16 -11.67
CA GLY A 13 -0.35 -8.01 -12.74
C GLY A 13 -1.41 -8.99 -13.20
N SER A 14 -1.17 -9.62 -14.34
CA SER A 14 -2.09 -10.60 -14.93
C SER A 14 -1.85 -12.02 -14.41
N ASN A 15 -0.75 -12.25 -13.70
CA ASN A 15 -0.43 -13.57 -13.17
C ASN A 15 -1.32 -13.92 -11.98
N PRO A 16 -1.77 -15.17 -11.89
CA PRO A 16 -2.54 -15.59 -10.71
C PRO A 16 -1.66 -15.56 -9.47
N MET A 17 -2.28 -15.24 -8.34
CA MET A 17 -1.60 -15.20 -7.07
C MET A 17 -1.30 -16.61 -6.59
N SER A 18 -0.07 -16.86 -6.12
CA SER A 18 0.30 -18.15 -5.54
C SER A 18 -0.49 -18.42 -4.25
N SER A 19 -0.55 -19.69 -3.84
CA SER A 19 -1.24 -20.03 -2.59
C SER A 19 -0.56 -19.39 -1.38
N ASN A 20 0.78 -19.30 -1.40
CA ASN A 20 1.49 -18.62 -0.31
C ASN A 20 1.11 -17.13 -0.21
N ARG A 21 0.99 -16.46 -1.35
CA ARG A 21 0.59 -15.06 -1.36
C ARG A 21 -0.88 -14.88 -0.99
N SER A 22 -1.75 -15.79 -1.43
CA SER A 22 -3.16 -15.77 -1.03
C SER A 22 -3.31 -15.96 0.48
N ASN A 23 -2.51 -16.86 1.06
CA ASN A 23 -2.50 -17.06 2.50
C ASN A 23 -2.00 -15.82 3.24
N ALA A 24 -0.94 -15.19 2.72
CA ALA A 24 -0.42 -13.95 3.28
C ALA A 24 -1.48 -12.84 3.23
N LEU A 25 -2.19 -12.72 2.10
CA LEU A 25 -3.25 -11.73 1.94
C LEU A 25 -4.34 -11.90 3.01
N SER A 26 -4.67 -13.13 3.38
CA SER A 26 -5.69 -13.40 4.39
C SER A 26 -5.30 -12.91 5.79
N THR A 27 -4.02 -12.62 6.02
CA THR A 27 -3.54 -12.11 7.32
C THR A 27 -3.62 -10.59 7.44
N LEU A 28 -3.87 -9.87 6.35
CA LEU A 28 -3.88 -8.40 6.37
C LEU A 28 -4.89 -7.81 7.37
N PRO A 29 -6.06 -8.44 7.62
CA PRO A 29 -6.97 -7.93 8.65
C PRO A 29 -6.36 -7.88 10.06
N ASN A 30 -5.27 -8.59 10.31
CA ASN A 30 -4.57 -8.52 11.60
C ASN A 30 -4.05 -7.12 11.91
N THR A 31 -3.90 -6.27 10.90
CA THR A 31 -3.50 -4.88 11.09
C THR A 31 -4.56 -4.06 11.82
N ASN A 32 -5.80 -4.54 11.87
CA ASN A 32 -6.98 -3.81 12.39
C ASN A 32 -7.32 -2.57 11.55
N LEU A 33 -6.80 -2.49 10.35
CA LEU A 33 -7.16 -1.48 9.37
C LEU A 33 -8.13 -2.09 8.37
N LYS A 34 -8.93 -1.25 7.73
CA LYS A 34 -9.78 -1.71 6.63
C LYS A 34 -8.90 -2.03 5.43
N VAL A 35 -8.87 -3.29 5.04
CA VAL A 35 -8.05 -3.74 3.91
C VAL A 35 -8.76 -3.42 2.60
N ILE A 36 -8.05 -2.73 1.72
CA ILE A 36 -8.55 -2.42 0.37
C ILE A 36 -7.58 -3.04 -0.62
N PHE A 37 -8.03 -4.09 -1.28
CA PHE A 37 -7.24 -4.81 -2.26
C PHE A 37 -7.48 -4.23 -3.65
N ILE A 38 -6.42 -3.77 -4.29
CA ILE A 38 -6.47 -3.15 -5.61
C ILE A 38 -5.91 -4.11 -6.65
N ASN A 39 -6.71 -4.39 -7.65
CA ASN A 39 -6.32 -5.22 -8.80
C ASN A 39 -6.65 -4.48 -10.10
N GLN A 40 -6.46 -5.16 -11.24
CA GLN A 40 -6.75 -4.56 -12.55
C GLN A 40 -8.21 -4.13 -12.69
N ASP A 41 -9.12 -4.85 -12.04
CA ASP A 41 -10.55 -4.62 -12.23
C ASP A 41 -11.06 -3.38 -11.50
N ASN A 42 -10.47 -3.05 -10.35
CA ASN A 42 -10.94 -1.93 -9.53
C ASN A 42 -10.01 -0.73 -9.49
N LEU A 43 -8.83 -0.82 -10.10
CA LEU A 43 -7.85 0.27 -10.05
C LEU A 43 -8.43 1.58 -10.58
N SER A 44 -9.15 1.53 -11.69
CA SER A 44 -9.69 2.74 -12.31
C SER A 44 -10.62 3.52 -11.39
N SER A 45 -11.29 2.83 -10.48
CA SER A 45 -12.20 3.48 -9.51
C SER A 45 -11.46 4.39 -8.53
N TRP A 46 -10.16 4.19 -8.39
CA TRP A 46 -9.33 4.93 -7.43
C TRP A 46 -8.48 6.01 -8.09
N ILE A 47 -8.50 6.10 -9.42
CA ILE A 47 -7.75 7.12 -10.14
C ILE A 47 -8.59 8.39 -10.20
N LEU A 48 -8.05 9.48 -9.66
CA LEU A 48 -8.77 10.73 -9.58
C LEU A 48 -8.79 11.44 -10.94
N GLU A 49 -9.91 12.07 -11.24
CA GLU A 49 -10.08 12.80 -12.51
C GLU A 49 -9.04 13.91 -12.67
N ASN A 50 -8.74 14.60 -11.58
CA ASN A 50 -7.76 15.69 -11.61
C ASN A 50 -6.32 15.23 -11.38
N ALA A 51 -6.10 13.93 -11.24
CA ALA A 51 -4.78 13.34 -11.05
C ALA A 51 -4.72 12.00 -11.81
N PRO A 52 -4.72 12.04 -13.15
CA PRO A 52 -4.66 10.79 -13.93
C PRO A 52 -3.30 10.13 -13.81
N LEU A 53 -3.24 8.84 -14.10
CA LEU A 53 -1.98 8.13 -14.17
C LEU A 53 -1.11 8.72 -15.29
N HIS A 54 0.20 8.75 -15.07
CA HIS A 54 1.13 9.19 -16.11
C HIS A 54 1.01 8.27 -17.33
N PRO A 55 1.07 8.82 -18.56
CA PRO A 55 0.95 7.99 -19.78
C PRO A 55 1.96 6.86 -19.87
N ALA A 56 3.14 7.02 -19.23
CA ALA A 56 4.16 5.98 -19.23
C ALA A 56 3.83 4.79 -18.36
N TYR A 57 2.76 4.86 -17.54
CA TYR A 57 2.39 3.78 -16.64
C TYR A 57 2.24 2.44 -17.37
N GLU A 58 1.66 2.45 -18.57
CA GLU A 58 1.43 1.24 -19.35
C GLU A 58 2.72 0.54 -19.75
N TYR A 59 3.83 1.27 -19.79
CA TYR A 59 5.12 0.74 -20.23
C TYR A 59 6.01 0.33 -19.07
N LEU A 60 5.55 0.51 -17.84
CA LEU A 60 6.32 0.11 -16.66
C LEU A 60 6.26 -1.41 -16.46
N THR A 61 7.34 -1.96 -15.88
CA THR A 61 7.33 -3.35 -15.44
C THR A 61 6.34 -3.51 -14.29
N PRO A 62 5.88 -4.75 -13.99
CA PRO A 62 4.98 -4.95 -12.84
C PRO A 62 5.54 -4.41 -11.52
N ILE A 63 6.85 -4.55 -11.29
CA ILE A 63 7.48 -4.02 -10.07
C ILE A 63 7.40 -2.51 -10.05
N ASP A 64 7.74 -1.86 -11.15
CA ASP A 64 7.71 -0.40 -11.24
C ASP A 64 6.30 0.15 -11.16
N ARG A 65 5.32 -0.57 -11.69
CA ARG A 65 3.91 -0.21 -11.54
C ARG A 65 3.49 -0.22 -10.08
N GLY A 66 3.92 -1.24 -9.33
CA GLY A 66 3.62 -1.33 -7.91
C GLY A 66 4.18 -0.14 -7.13
N ASP A 67 5.43 0.22 -7.40
CA ASP A 67 6.06 1.37 -6.76
C ASP A 67 5.35 2.68 -7.13
N TYR A 68 4.97 2.84 -8.38
CA TYR A 68 4.25 4.02 -8.83
C TYR A 68 2.89 4.14 -8.12
N LEU A 69 2.13 3.05 -8.06
CA LEU A 69 0.82 3.05 -7.43
C LEU A 69 0.89 3.32 -5.94
N LYS A 70 1.90 2.78 -5.28
CA LYS A 70 2.15 3.08 -3.88
C LYS A 70 2.27 4.59 -3.66
N CYS A 71 3.10 5.24 -4.45
CA CYS A 71 3.28 6.70 -4.36
C CYS A 71 1.98 7.43 -4.71
N TYR A 72 1.31 7.01 -5.76
CA TYR A 72 0.06 7.61 -6.18
C TYR A 72 -0.99 7.55 -5.07
N PHE A 73 -1.19 6.37 -4.48
CA PHE A 73 -2.22 6.18 -3.47
C PHE A 73 -1.88 6.90 -2.17
N MET A 74 -0.61 6.87 -1.76
CA MET A 74 -0.21 7.58 -0.53
C MET A 74 -0.35 9.07 -0.69
N HIS A 75 -0.04 9.60 -1.86
CA HIS A 75 -0.17 11.03 -2.12
C HIS A 75 -1.62 11.49 -2.25
N ASN A 76 -2.45 10.73 -2.97
CA ASN A 76 -3.80 11.16 -3.32
C ASN A 76 -4.87 10.66 -2.36
N HIS A 77 -4.68 9.52 -1.73
CA HIS A 77 -5.67 8.91 -0.84
C HIS A 77 -5.22 8.85 0.61
N GLY A 78 -3.92 8.82 0.86
CA GLY A 78 -3.40 8.61 2.21
C GLY A 78 -3.67 7.20 2.71
N GLY A 79 -3.53 6.99 4.01
CA GLY A 79 -3.72 5.68 4.61
C GLY A 79 -2.43 4.91 4.76
N ALA A 80 -2.52 3.59 4.81
CA ALA A 80 -1.38 2.70 4.94
C ALA A 80 -1.22 1.85 3.69
N TYR A 81 -0.05 1.27 3.52
CA TYR A 81 0.29 0.41 2.40
C TYR A 81 1.09 -0.79 2.88
N THR A 82 0.86 -1.93 2.26
CA THR A 82 1.70 -3.10 2.45
C THR A 82 1.85 -3.89 1.16
N ASP A 83 2.98 -4.56 1.01
CA ASP A 83 3.10 -5.63 0.03
C ASP A 83 2.32 -6.86 0.52
N VAL A 84 2.09 -7.82 -0.37
CA VAL A 84 1.43 -9.07 0.01
C VAL A 84 2.41 -9.89 0.84
N LYS A 85 2.26 -9.81 2.15
CA LYS A 85 3.09 -10.55 3.10
C LYS A 85 2.28 -10.89 4.34
N VAL A 86 2.78 -11.84 5.13
CA VAL A 86 2.12 -12.23 6.37
C VAL A 86 2.23 -11.11 7.40
N ILE A 87 1.09 -10.74 7.97
CA ILE A 87 1.01 -9.71 9.00
C ILE A 87 0.51 -10.38 10.29
N GLU A 88 1.23 -10.18 11.37
CA GLU A 88 0.88 -10.75 12.66
C GLU A 88 0.42 -9.69 13.68
N ASP A 89 0.84 -8.45 13.51
CA ASP A 89 0.62 -7.40 14.48
C ASP A 89 -0.38 -6.35 14.01
N SER A 90 -1.04 -5.71 14.98
CA SER A 90 -1.90 -4.58 14.70
C SER A 90 -1.08 -3.34 14.31
N TRP A 91 -1.57 -2.61 13.34
CA TRP A 91 -0.98 -1.34 12.90
C TRP A 91 -1.77 -0.13 13.40
N LEU A 92 -2.84 -0.36 14.14
CA LEU A 92 -3.78 0.70 14.49
C LEU A 92 -3.11 1.79 15.34
N THR A 93 -2.29 1.39 16.31
CA THR A 93 -1.58 2.35 17.17
C THR A 93 -0.65 3.23 16.35
N SER A 94 0.13 2.63 15.46
CA SER A 94 1.04 3.39 14.58
C SER A 94 0.28 4.34 13.67
N TYR A 95 -0.87 3.91 13.17
CA TYR A 95 -1.71 4.73 12.32
C TYR A 95 -2.22 5.96 13.10
N GLU A 96 -2.70 5.74 14.31
CA GLU A 96 -3.18 6.82 15.17
C GLU A 96 -2.09 7.78 15.56
N GLU A 97 -0.89 7.28 15.85
CA GLU A 97 0.27 8.12 16.17
C GLU A 97 0.62 9.03 15.00
N LEU A 98 0.63 8.50 13.79
CA LEU A 98 0.91 9.31 12.61
C LEU A 98 -0.14 10.40 12.43
N PHE A 99 -1.41 10.05 12.63
CA PHE A 99 -2.52 10.96 12.45
C PHE A 99 -2.44 12.14 13.45
N ASN A 100 -1.91 11.87 14.65
CA ASN A 100 -1.81 12.85 15.73
C ASN A 100 -0.43 13.52 15.82
N SER A 101 0.45 13.30 14.85
CA SER A 101 1.81 13.80 14.87
C SER A 101 2.10 14.71 13.68
N GLU A 102 3.29 15.33 13.69
CA GLU A 102 3.79 16.13 12.58
C GLU A 102 4.40 15.29 11.47
N TYR A 103 4.57 13.98 11.69
CA TYR A 103 5.22 13.12 10.72
C TYR A 103 4.29 12.82 9.56
N LEU A 104 4.84 12.79 8.36
CA LEU A 104 4.11 12.41 7.15
C LEU A 104 4.14 10.92 6.90
N ILE A 105 5.11 10.22 7.48
CA ILE A 105 5.31 8.79 7.29
C ILE A 105 5.70 8.15 8.62
N ASN A 106 5.09 7.00 8.89
CA ASN A 106 5.45 6.14 10.00
C ASN A 106 5.60 4.72 9.47
N GLY A 107 6.69 4.07 9.85
CA GLY A 107 6.92 2.68 9.51
C GLY A 107 7.17 1.89 10.78
N TYR A 108 6.96 0.59 10.74
CA TYR A 108 7.34 -0.21 11.89
C TYR A 108 8.77 -0.72 11.75
N LYS A 109 9.28 -1.21 12.87
CA LYS A 109 10.67 -1.64 12.96
C LYS A 109 10.95 -2.91 12.18
N GLU A 110 11.06 -2.75 10.90
CA GLU A 110 11.62 -3.78 10.05
C GLU A 110 12.91 -3.21 9.50
N ILE A 111 13.98 -3.47 10.24
CA ILE A 111 15.25 -2.79 10.02
C ILE A 111 15.73 -2.90 8.58
N SER A 112 15.63 -4.10 8.00
CA SER A 112 16.07 -4.31 6.62
C SER A 112 15.30 -3.45 5.64
N PHE A 113 14.01 -3.27 5.85
CA PHE A 113 13.18 -2.41 5.01
C PHE A 113 13.61 -0.95 5.14
N ILE A 114 13.79 -0.49 6.38
CA ILE A 114 14.16 0.91 6.64
C ILE A 114 15.53 1.22 6.05
N GLU A 115 16.50 0.34 6.24
CA GLU A 115 17.84 0.52 5.69
C GLU A 115 17.82 0.54 4.17
N THR A 116 17.05 -0.34 3.54
CA THR A 116 16.90 -0.36 2.10
C THR A 116 16.31 0.96 1.60
N ALA A 117 15.29 1.46 2.25
CA ALA A 117 14.68 2.74 1.88
C ALA A 117 15.67 3.89 2.01
N ARG A 118 16.44 3.92 3.09
CA ARG A 118 17.46 4.94 3.29
C ARG A 118 18.58 4.86 2.27
N GLY A 119 18.99 3.64 1.92
CA GLY A 119 20.03 3.42 0.95
C GLY A 119 19.65 3.91 -0.45
N ARG A 120 18.39 4.01 -0.73
CA ARG A 120 17.88 4.48 -2.01
C ARG A 120 17.54 5.96 -2.02
N GLY A 121 17.38 6.49 -0.88
CA GLY A 121 16.93 7.84 -0.71
C GLY A 121 18.03 8.82 -0.53
#